data_f6c11b7be2487e52fe7e80b9e4a3f042
#
_entry.id   f6c11b7be2487e52fe7e80b9e4a3f042
#
_cell.length_a   1.000
_cell.length_b   1.000
_cell.length_c   1.000
_cell.angle_alpha   90.00
_cell.angle_beta   90.00
_cell.angle_gamma   90.00
#
_symmetry.space_group_name_H-M   'P 1'
#
loop_
_entity.id
_entity.type
_entity.pdbx_description
1 polymer ?
#
loop_
_entity_poly.entity_id
_entity_poly.type
_entity_poly.pdbx_seq_one_letter_code
_entity_poly.pdbx_strand_id
1 'polypeptide(L)'
;MNETGSVKFSCDQVAMEIPECAGFADLNKYRRQLVELGLIGVDANGIGFGNVSLRDGASPQFYITGSGTGGILELTPADCAKVVAYDFGKNWLRCQGRTVASSESLTHAAVYQSDPTARAVIHCHDLKLWAAFLDKVPTTTKGVEYGTPEMAFAVKRLFETTDVKRKKVFVMEGHEGGIMAFGKSMEAAYIAITAREGDGV
;
A
#
# COMPACT_ATOMS: atom_id res chain seq x y z
N MET A 1 -6.85 -10.31 20.65
CA MET A 1 -6.38 -10.99 19.43
C MET A 1 -6.51 -9.97 18.31
N ASN A 2 -5.39 -9.38 17.88
CA ASN A 2 -5.40 -8.41 16.76
C ASN A 2 -5.53 -9.22 15.47
N GLU A 3 -6.68 -9.15 14.82
CA GLU A 3 -6.87 -9.70 13.48
C GLU A 3 -6.11 -8.82 12.47
N THR A 4 -4.82 -9.10 12.30
CA THR A 4 -4.03 -8.56 11.20
C THR A 4 -4.64 -9.06 9.90
N GLY A 5 -5.05 -8.14 9.00
CA GLY A 5 -5.62 -8.47 7.70
C GLY A 5 -7.13 -8.25 7.55
N SER A 6 -7.85 -7.88 8.60
CA SER A 6 -9.28 -7.55 8.47
C SER A 6 -9.47 -6.15 7.85
N VAL A 7 -10.41 -6.04 6.91
CA VAL A 7 -10.85 -4.76 6.34
C VAL A 7 -11.58 -3.97 7.42
N LYS A 8 -11.04 -2.80 7.81
CA LYS A 8 -11.56 -1.95 8.88
C LYS A 8 -12.44 -0.80 8.39
N PHE A 9 -12.48 -0.54 7.09
CA PHE A 9 -13.33 0.49 6.48
C PHE A 9 -14.65 -0.10 5.99
N SER A 10 -15.67 0.74 5.84
CA SER A 10 -16.88 0.36 5.11
C SER A 10 -16.63 0.41 3.60
N CYS A 11 -17.03 -0.64 2.88
CA CYS A 11 -16.79 -0.78 1.45
C CYS A 11 -18.08 -1.00 0.67
N ASP A 12 -18.35 -0.11 -0.28
CA ASP A 12 -19.36 -0.33 -1.33
C ASP A 12 -18.67 -1.07 -2.50
N GLN A 13 -18.68 -2.40 -2.48
CA GLN A 13 -18.15 -3.18 -3.58
C GLN A 13 -19.18 -3.32 -4.70
N VAL A 14 -18.78 -2.98 -5.93
CA VAL A 14 -19.51 -3.29 -7.15
C VAL A 14 -18.84 -4.49 -7.80
N ALA A 15 -19.46 -5.68 -7.66
CA ALA A 15 -18.94 -6.92 -8.25
C ALA A 15 -19.03 -6.85 -9.79
N MET A 16 -17.90 -6.78 -10.45
CA MET A 16 -17.79 -6.72 -11.92
C MET A 16 -16.39 -7.12 -12.37
N GLU A 17 -16.25 -7.41 -13.66
CA GLU A 17 -14.93 -7.49 -14.29
C GLU A 17 -14.33 -6.10 -14.40
N ILE A 18 -13.05 -5.98 -14.03
CA ILE A 18 -12.27 -4.76 -14.26
C ILE A 18 -11.24 -5.02 -15.36
N PRO A 19 -10.94 -4.02 -16.21
CA PRO A 19 -9.91 -4.16 -17.22
C PRO A 19 -8.52 -4.26 -16.55
N GLU A 20 -7.61 -4.89 -17.25
CA GLU A 20 -6.20 -4.83 -16.86
C GLU A 20 -5.71 -3.37 -16.88
N CYS A 21 -5.11 -2.95 -15.79
CA CYS A 21 -4.58 -1.57 -15.67
C CYS A 21 -3.26 -1.42 -16.43
N ALA A 22 -3.00 -0.22 -16.89
CA ALA A 22 -1.71 0.13 -17.47
C ALA A 22 -0.59 -0.11 -16.43
N GLY A 23 0.42 -0.89 -16.80
CA GLY A 23 1.53 -1.28 -15.90
C GLY A 23 1.27 -2.52 -15.06
N PHE A 24 0.22 -3.30 -15.34
CA PHE A 24 -0.12 -4.53 -14.60
C PHE A 24 1.01 -5.58 -14.65
N ALA A 25 1.71 -5.70 -15.79
CA ALA A 25 2.86 -6.58 -15.92
C ALA A 25 4.00 -6.18 -14.97
N ASP A 26 4.27 -4.87 -14.83
CA ASP A 26 5.26 -4.35 -13.87
C ASP A 26 4.78 -4.56 -12.43
N LEU A 27 3.50 -4.39 -12.16
CA LEU A 27 2.92 -4.70 -10.84
C LEU A 27 3.22 -6.14 -10.45
N ASN A 28 2.92 -7.11 -11.31
CA ASN A 28 3.18 -8.52 -11.06
C ASN A 28 4.68 -8.81 -10.90
N LYS A 29 5.52 -8.25 -11.78
CA LYS A 29 6.97 -8.41 -11.75
C LYS A 29 7.56 -8.01 -10.40
N TYR A 30 7.31 -6.78 -9.96
CA TYR A 30 7.89 -6.27 -8.71
C TYR A 30 7.21 -6.85 -7.47
N ARG A 31 5.91 -7.14 -7.53
CA ARG A 31 5.24 -7.85 -6.44
C ARG A 31 5.82 -9.25 -6.23
N ARG A 32 6.13 -10.00 -7.30
CA ARG A 32 6.79 -11.30 -7.18
C ARG A 32 8.14 -11.18 -6.47
N GLN A 33 8.95 -10.21 -6.83
CA GLN A 33 10.22 -9.94 -6.15
C GLN A 33 10.02 -9.62 -4.66
N LEU A 34 8.98 -8.85 -4.30
CA LEU A 34 8.65 -8.58 -2.89
C LEU A 34 8.21 -9.85 -2.15
N VAL A 35 7.50 -10.77 -2.81
CA VAL A 35 7.14 -12.08 -2.24
C VAL A 35 8.40 -12.94 -2.04
N GLU A 36 9.30 -12.98 -3.01
CA GLU A 36 10.58 -13.71 -2.91
C GLU A 36 11.47 -13.18 -1.77
N LEU A 37 11.39 -11.89 -1.48
CA LEU A 37 12.05 -11.24 -0.34
C LEU A 37 11.31 -11.42 1.01
N GLY A 38 10.12 -12.02 1.01
CA GLY A 38 9.28 -12.17 2.20
C GLY A 38 8.63 -10.87 2.70
N LEU A 39 8.61 -9.82 1.87
CA LEU A 39 8.04 -8.50 2.19
C LEU A 39 6.53 -8.42 1.93
N ILE A 40 5.99 -9.31 1.10
CA ILE A 40 4.57 -9.57 0.85
C ILE A 40 4.36 -11.07 0.94
N GLY A 41 3.24 -11.52 1.48
CA GLY A 41 3.01 -12.96 1.57
C GLY A 41 1.82 -13.33 2.45
N VAL A 42 1.96 -14.48 3.08
CA VAL A 42 1.01 -15.05 4.04
C VAL A 42 1.80 -15.45 5.29
N ASP A 43 1.31 -15.07 6.45
CA ASP A 43 1.93 -15.43 7.73
C ASP A 43 1.65 -16.89 8.13
N ALA A 44 2.22 -17.32 9.26
CA ALA A 44 2.04 -18.68 9.79
C ALA A 44 0.59 -19.03 10.14
N ASN A 45 -0.30 -18.05 10.28
CA ASN A 45 -1.73 -18.22 10.56
C ASN A 45 -2.58 -18.21 9.27
N GLY A 46 -1.96 -18.10 8.09
CA GLY A 46 -2.65 -18.01 6.82
C GLY A 46 -3.19 -16.60 6.50
N ILE A 47 -2.75 -15.57 7.23
CA ILE A 47 -3.21 -14.18 7.02
C ILE A 47 -2.28 -13.52 6.01
N GLY A 48 -2.87 -12.98 4.94
CA GLY A 48 -2.13 -12.23 3.92
C GLY A 48 -1.64 -10.88 4.44
N PHE A 49 -0.41 -10.51 4.08
CA PHE A 49 0.18 -9.22 4.41
C PHE A 49 0.85 -8.59 3.19
N GLY A 50 0.92 -7.26 3.21
CA GLY A 50 1.47 -6.47 2.12
C GLY A 50 0.52 -6.39 0.92
N ASN A 51 0.62 -5.31 0.16
CA ASN A 51 -0.19 -5.06 -1.03
C ASN A 51 0.46 -3.99 -1.91
N VAL A 52 0.04 -3.92 -3.15
CA VAL A 52 0.57 -2.97 -4.12
C VAL A 52 -0.56 -2.32 -4.90
N SER A 53 -0.36 -1.09 -5.35
CA SER A 53 -1.35 -0.37 -6.16
C SER A 53 -0.72 0.43 -7.28
N LEU A 54 -1.54 0.71 -8.32
CA LEU A 54 -1.20 1.59 -9.44
C LEU A 54 -2.31 2.63 -9.63
N ARG A 55 -1.93 3.90 -9.75
CA ARG A 55 -2.86 4.99 -10.07
C ARG A 55 -3.43 4.83 -11.48
N ASP A 56 -4.72 5.04 -11.64
CA ASP A 56 -5.39 5.04 -12.94
C ASP A 56 -5.19 6.38 -13.65
N GLY A 57 -4.19 6.44 -14.49
CA GLY A 57 -3.84 7.66 -15.22
C GLY A 57 -3.58 8.86 -14.31
N ALA A 58 -4.18 10.00 -14.63
CA ALA A 58 -4.10 11.23 -13.82
C ALA A 58 -5.24 11.36 -12.80
N SER A 59 -6.15 10.38 -12.74
CA SER A 59 -7.33 10.40 -11.87
C SER A 59 -6.96 10.16 -10.39
N PRO A 60 -7.86 10.42 -9.43
CA PRO A 60 -7.69 10.01 -8.05
C PRO A 60 -7.97 8.51 -7.83
N GLN A 61 -8.43 7.79 -8.86
CA GLN A 61 -8.72 6.36 -8.81
C GLN A 61 -7.43 5.55 -8.92
N PHE A 62 -7.46 4.32 -8.43
CA PHE A 62 -6.31 3.42 -8.51
C PHE A 62 -6.74 1.96 -8.44
N TYR A 63 -5.93 1.08 -8.99
CA TYR A 63 -6.03 -0.36 -8.86
C TYR A 63 -5.16 -0.81 -7.68
N ILE A 64 -5.67 -1.72 -6.87
CA ILE A 64 -4.96 -2.27 -5.71
C ILE A 64 -5.20 -3.79 -5.64
N THR A 65 -4.21 -4.52 -5.20
CA THR A 65 -4.36 -5.96 -4.93
C THR A 65 -5.44 -6.20 -3.89
N GLY A 66 -6.24 -7.22 -4.11
CA GLY A 66 -7.39 -7.54 -3.27
C GLY A 66 -7.01 -8.07 -1.90
N SER A 67 -7.95 -8.02 -0.98
CA SER A 67 -7.81 -8.66 0.34
C SER A 67 -7.59 -10.16 0.18
N GLY A 68 -6.65 -10.72 0.95
CA GLY A 68 -6.36 -12.16 0.94
C GLY A 68 -5.53 -12.66 -0.24
N THR A 69 -4.98 -11.80 -1.11
CA THR A 69 -4.19 -12.20 -2.28
C THR A 69 -2.69 -12.38 -1.99
N GLY A 70 -2.25 -12.23 -0.73
CA GLY A 70 -0.83 -12.32 -0.35
C GLY A 70 -0.13 -13.61 -0.81
N GLY A 71 -0.83 -14.75 -0.78
CA GLY A 71 -0.30 -16.05 -1.19
C GLY A 71 -0.33 -16.35 -2.69
N ILE A 72 -0.97 -15.50 -3.52
CA ILE A 72 -1.04 -15.71 -4.97
C ILE A 72 0.24 -15.17 -5.61
N LEU A 73 0.99 -16.02 -6.28
CA LEU A 73 2.28 -15.65 -6.85
C LEU A 73 2.12 -14.79 -8.12
N GLU A 74 1.20 -15.14 -9.00
CA GLU A 74 0.88 -14.41 -10.23
C GLU A 74 -0.56 -13.96 -10.20
N LEU A 75 -0.78 -12.64 -10.11
CA LEU A 75 -2.11 -12.06 -10.07
C LEU A 75 -2.72 -11.94 -11.47
N THR A 76 -4.03 -12.01 -11.50
CA THR A 76 -4.87 -11.61 -12.64
C THR A 76 -5.64 -10.34 -12.30
N PRO A 77 -6.27 -9.65 -13.25
CA PRO A 77 -7.16 -8.52 -12.93
C PRO A 77 -8.27 -8.88 -11.94
N ALA A 78 -8.70 -10.15 -11.88
CA ALA A 78 -9.71 -10.62 -10.94
C ALA A 78 -9.24 -10.59 -9.46
N ASP A 79 -7.92 -10.60 -9.24
CA ASP A 79 -7.31 -10.53 -7.92
C ASP A 79 -7.05 -9.09 -7.46
N CYS A 80 -7.48 -8.11 -8.26
CA CYS A 80 -7.38 -6.69 -7.97
C CYS A 80 -8.77 -6.05 -7.85
N ALA A 81 -8.82 -4.93 -7.15
CA ALA A 81 -9.97 -4.04 -7.09
C ALA A 81 -9.58 -2.65 -7.60
N LYS A 82 -10.49 -1.98 -8.29
CA LYS A 82 -10.36 -0.58 -8.67
C LYS A 82 -11.08 0.29 -7.65
N VAL A 83 -10.34 1.08 -6.87
CA VAL A 83 -10.92 2.09 -5.97
C VAL A 83 -11.32 3.29 -6.79
N VAL A 84 -12.62 3.60 -6.78
CA VAL A 84 -13.22 4.66 -7.62
C VAL A 84 -13.66 5.88 -6.82
N ALA A 85 -13.89 5.73 -5.51
CA ALA A 85 -14.19 6.82 -4.60
C ALA A 85 -13.78 6.45 -3.17
N TYR A 86 -13.47 7.45 -2.34
CA TYR A 86 -13.15 7.27 -0.93
C TYR A 86 -13.42 8.53 -0.11
N ASP A 87 -13.64 8.34 1.19
CA ASP A 87 -13.84 9.40 2.17
C ASP A 87 -13.12 9.01 3.46
N PHE A 88 -12.03 9.69 3.77
CA PHE A 88 -11.23 9.42 4.97
C PHE A 88 -12.03 9.62 6.26
N GLY A 89 -12.80 10.72 6.35
CA GLY A 89 -13.56 11.05 7.55
C GLY A 89 -14.65 10.04 7.89
N LYS A 90 -15.17 9.36 6.86
CA LYS A 90 -16.18 8.30 7.02
C LYS A 90 -15.58 6.91 7.13
N ASN A 91 -14.27 6.77 7.02
CA ASN A 91 -13.60 5.48 6.88
C ASN A 91 -14.29 4.60 5.82
N TRP A 92 -14.48 5.13 4.64
CA TRP A 92 -15.29 4.53 3.58
C TRP A 92 -14.59 4.60 2.23
N LEU A 93 -14.80 3.58 1.41
CA LEU A 93 -14.46 3.59 -0.01
C LEU A 93 -15.50 2.85 -0.85
N ARG A 94 -15.47 3.12 -2.16
CA ARG A 94 -16.17 2.34 -3.18
C ARG A 94 -15.15 1.71 -4.11
N CYS A 95 -15.29 0.41 -4.34
CA CYS A 95 -14.44 -0.30 -5.28
C CYS A 95 -15.24 -1.13 -6.27
N GLN A 96 -14.61 -1.39 -7.42
CA GLN A 96 -15.09 -2.27 -8.48
C GLN A 96 -14.13 -3.47 -8.57
N GLY A 97 -14.65 -4.65 -8.84
CA GLY A 97 -13.84 -5.86 -8.98
C GLY A 97 -14.52 -7.10 -8.40
N ARG A 98 -13.93 -8.26 -8.68
CA ARG A 98 -14.38 -9.53 -8.11
C ARG A 98 -13.96 -9.69 -6.65
N THR A 99 -12.91 -9.01 -6.23
CA THR A 99 -12.39 -9.00 -4.86
C THR A 99 -12.61 -7.66 -4.18
N VAL A 100 -12.61 -7.65 -2.84
CA VAL A 100 -12.62 -6.42 -2.04
C VAL A 100 -11.22 -5.81 -2.04
N ALA A 101 -11.14 -4.48 -2.09
CA ALA A 101 -9.88 -3.76 -2.00
C ALA A 101 -9.16 -4.06 -0.67
N SER A 102 -7.82 -4.09 -0.69
CA SER A 102 -6.99 -4.33 0.50
C SER A 102 -7.34 -3.40 1.66
N SER A 103 -7.14 -3.86 2.90
CA SER A 103 -7.35 -3.10 4.14
C SER A 103 -6.56 -1.78 4.19
N GLU A 104 -5.44 -1.67 3.47
CA GLU A 104 -4.61 -0.46 3.41
C GLU A 104 -5.01 0.52 2.29
N SER A 105 -6.13 0.30 1.61
CA SER A 105 -6.54 1.12 0.46
C SER A 105 -6.67 2.61 0.79
N LEU A 106 -7.13 2.98 1.99
CA LEU A 106 -7.22 4.38 2.41
C LEU A 106 -5.84 4.99 2.68
N THR A 107 -4.88 4.20 3.17
CA THR A 107 -3.48 4.61 3.33
C THR A 107 -2.84 4.89 1.95
N HIS A 108 -3.07 4.01 0.95
CA HIS A 108 -2.66 4.25 -0.43
C HIS A 108 -3.30 5.49 -1.03
N ALA A 109 -4.61 5.68 -0.80
CA ALA A 109 -5.33 6.88 -1.25
C ALA A 109 -4.73 8.17 -0.65
N ALA A 110 -4.31 8.14 0.63
CA ALA A 110 -3.68 9.28 1.28
C ALA A 110 -2.34 9.66 0.63
N VAL A 111 -1.53 8.65 0.24
CA VAL A 111 -0.30 8.88 -0.54
C VAL A 111 -0.62 9.51 -1.89
N TYR A 112 -1.56 8.94 -2.65
CA TYR A 112 -1.95 9.48 -3.96
C TYR A 112 -2.51 10.89 -3.90
N GLN A 113 -3.28 11.21 -2.86
CA GLN A 113 -3.81 12.56 -2.67
C GLN A 113 -2.71 13.56 -2.32
N SER A 114 -1.70 13.15 -1.55
CA SER A 114 -0.62 14.01 -1.06
C SER A 114 0.54 14.20 -2.05
N ASP A 115 0.74 13.23 -2.95
CA ASP A 115 1.72 13.32 -4.05
C ASP A 115 1.07 12.99 -5.40
N PRO A 116 0.65 14.02 -6.18
CA PRO A 116 0.08 13.80 -7.52
C PRO A 116 1.06 13.13 -8.50
N THR A 117 2.35 13.11 -8.22
CA THR A 117 3.36 12.46 -9.07
C THR A 117 3.51 10.97 -8.79
N ALA A 118 3.01 10.48 -7.64
CA ALA A 118 3.01 9.06 -7.32
C ALA A 118 2.09 8.29 -8.27
N ARG A 119 2.65 7.25 -8.90
CA ARG A 119 1.94 6.33 -9.81
C ARG A 119 1.80 4.94 -9.24
N ALA A 120 2.67 4.57 -8.31
CA ALA A 120 2.68 3.29 -7.64
C ALA A 120 2.89 3.47 -6.14
N VAL A 121 2.23 2.63 -5.34
CA VAL A 121 2.42 2.54 -3.89
C VAL A 121 2.57 1.07 -3.52
N ILE A 122 3.50 0.77 -2.65
CA ILE A 122 3.78 -0.55 -2.08
C ILE A 122 3.60 -0.45 -0.56
N HIS A 123 2.83 -1.35 0.00
CA HIS A 123 2.82 -1.65 1.42
C HIS A 123 3.45 -3.02 1.65
N CYS A 124 4.43 -3.10 2.50
CA CYS A 124 5.12 -4.35 2.82
C CYS A 124 5.31 -4.51 4.33
N HIS A 125 5.65 -5.73 4.76
CA HIS A 125 5.90 -6.05 6.15
C HIS A 125 7.26 -6.73 6.33
N ASP A 126 8.10 -6.17 7.19
CA ASP A 126 9.29 -6.80 7.73
C ASP A 126 9.68 -6.14 9.05
N LEU A 127 9.74 -6.90 10.14
CA LEU A 127 10.05 -6.39 11.48
C LEU A 127 11.46 -5.82 11.58
N LYS A 128 12.44 -6.43 10.91
CA LYS A 128 13.84 -5.98 10.96
C LYS A 128 14.03 -4.69 10.19
N LEU A 129 13.46 -4.63 8.98
CA LEU A 129 13.51 -3.44 8.14
C LEU A 129 12.73 -2.29 8.79
N TRP A 130 11.54 -2.58 9.33
CA TRP A 130 10.71 -1.63 10.06
C TRP A 130 11.48 -1.02 11.24
N ALA A 131 12.10 -1.85 12.10
CA ALA A 131 12.91 -1.38 13.23
C ALA A 131 14.16 -0.60 12.77
N ALA A 132 14.76 -1.01 11.65
CA ALA A 132 15.91 -0.31 11.09
C ALA A 132 15.55 1.07 10.51
N PHE A 133 14.33 1.25 10.00
CA PHE A 133 13.85 2.50 9.41
C PHE A 133 13.17 3.42 10.42
N LEU A 134 12.68 2.89 11.54
CA LEU A 134 11.99 3.66 12.56
C LEU A 134 12.86 4.87 12.98
N ASP A 135 12.29 6.05 12.97
CA ASP A 135 12.91 7.34 13.26
C ASP A 135 14.08 7.77 12.32
N LYS A 136 14.46 6.94 11.34
CA LYS A 136 15.45 7.30 10.30
C LYS A 136 14.81 7.78 9.01
N VAL A 137 13.61 7.28 8.71
CA VAL A 137 12.76 7.79 7.64
C VAL A 137 11.51 8.42 8.27
N PRO A 138 10.73 9.20 7.51
CA PRO A 138 9.45 9.70 8.00
C PRO A 138 8.61 8.58 8.63
N THR A 139 8.12 8.82 9.84
CA THR A 139 7.41 7.82 10.64
C THR A 139 6.07 8.39 11.09
N THR A 140 4.97 7.62 10.95
CA THR A 140 3.64 8.06 11.40
C THR A 140 3.59 8.21 12.92
N THR A 141 2.63 8.97 13.41
CA THR A 141 2.44 9.18 14.85
C THR A 141 2.24 7.85 15.56
N LYS A 142 2.90 7.71 16.72
CA LYS A 142 2.82 6.53 17.59
C LYS A 142 1.38 6.22 17.99
N GLY A 143 1.04 4.92 17.98
CA GLY A 143 -0.25 4.43 18.44
C GLY A 143 -1.41 4.66 17.46
N VAL A 144 -1.17 5.16 16.25
CA VAL A 144 -2.20 5.30 15.22
C VAL A 144 -2.37 3.97 14.50
N GLU A 145 -3.53 3.33 14.67
CA GLU A 145 -3.81 2.02 14.08
C GLU A 145 -4.00 2.09 12.56
N TYR A 146 -3.53 1.04 11.86
CA TYR A 146 -3.76 0.86 10.43
C TYR A 146 -5.25 0.70 10.09
N GLY A 147 -5.65 1.05 8.87
CA GLY A 147 -7.03 0.93 8.38
C GLY A 147 -8.02 1.90 9.04
N THR A 148 -7.53 2.92 9.74
CA THR A 148 -8.34 3.95 10.40
C THR A 148 -8.23 5.31 9.67
N PRO A 149 -9.20 6.21 9.85
CA PRO A 149 -9.09 7.60 9.38
C PRO A 149 -7.83 8.29 9.89
N GLU A 150 -7.47 8.04 11.14
CA GLU A 150 -6.32 8.62 11.83
C GLU A 150 -5.02 8.26 11.11
N MET A 151 -4.88 7.03 10.60
CA MET A 151 -3.73 6.62 9.80
C MET A 151 -3.66 7.40 8.47
N ALA A 152 -4.77 7.54 7.76
CA ALA A 152 -4.81 8.34 6.54
C ALA A 152 -4.41 9.80 6.79
N PHE A 153 -4.88 10.41 7.88
CA PHE A 153 -4.50 11.77 8.27
C PHE A 153 -3.05 11.86 8.74
N ALA A 154 -2.53 10.86 9.46
CA ALA A 154 -1.13 10.80 9.85
C ALA A 154 -0.21 10.74 8.62
N VAL A 155 -0.55 9.95 7.60
CA VAL A 155 0.17 9.92 6.33
C VAL A 155 0.15 11.29 5.65
N LYS A 156 -1.01 11.94 5.52
CA LYS A 156 -1.10 13.29 4.93
C LYS A 156 -0.19 14.28 5.67
N ARG A 157 -0.17 14.21 7.00
CA ARG A 157 0.70 15.07 7.82
C ARG A 157 2.19 14.84 7.52
N LEU A 158 2.63 13.59 7.26
CA LEU A 158 4.01 13.33 6.86
C LEU A 158 4.38 14.11 5.59
N PHE A 159 3.48 14.18 4.61
CA PHE A 159 3.70 14.91 3.37
C PHE A 159 3.78 16.43 3.55
N GLU A 160 3.20 16.96 4.62
CA GLU A 160 3.20 18.39 4.96
C GLU A 160 4.41 18.77 5.81
N THR A 161 4.89 17.87 6.70
CA THR A 161 5.82 18.22 7.77
C THR A 161 7.20 17.56 7.66
N THR A 162 7.40 16.64 6.72
CA THR A 162 8.65 15.89 6.58
C THR A 162 9.17 15.87 5.13
N ASP A 163 10.33 15.25 4.94
CA ASP A 163 10.93 15.05 3.63
C ASP A 163 10.49 13.76 2.91
N VAL A 164 9.33 13.19 3.26
CA VAL A 164 8.79 11.95 2.70
C VAL A 164 8.72 11.98 1.17
N LYS A 165 8.43 13.15 0.56
CA LYS A 165 8.42 13.31 -0.90
C LYS A 165 9.79 13.05 -1.54
N ARG A 166 10.87 13.31 -0.82
CA ARG A 166 12.25 13.03 -1.26
C ARG A 166 12.63 11.58 -0.98
N LYS A 167 12.35 11.11 0.23
CA LYS A 167 12.72 9.74 0.67
C LYS A 167 11.91 8.64 -0.01
N LYS A 168 10.67 8.94 -0.42
CA LYS A 168 9.76 8.01 -1.10
C LYS A 168 9.39 6.75 -0.29
N VAL A 169 9.71 6.73 0.99
CA VAL A 169 9.44 5.65 1.94
C VAL A 169 9.09 6.25 3.30
N PHE A 170 8.19 5.59 4.03
CA PHE A 170 7.88 5.91 5.42
C PHE A 170 7.46 4.66 6.21
N VAL A 171 7.58 4.75 7.52
CA VAL A 171 7.22 3.68 8.46
C VAL A 171 5.87 3.98 9.12
N MET A 172 5.06 2.95 9.27
CA MET A 172 3.79 2.99 10.01
C MET A 172 4.07 2.52 11.44
N GLU A 173 4.29 3.47 12.40
CA GLU A 173 4.67 3.11 13.76
C GLU A 173 3.57 2.30 14.48
N GLY A 174 2.30 2.67 14.31
CA GLY A 174 1.15 1.96 14.88
C GLY A 174 0.74 0.70 14.10
N HIS A 175 1.56 0.25 13.16
CA HIS A 175 1.40 -0.98 12.38
C HIS A 175 2.73 -1.71 12.30
N GLU A 176 3.03 -2.47 13.34
CA GLU A 176 4.32 -3.13 13.53
C GLU A 176 4.71 -3.96 12.30
N GLY A 177 5.92 -3.72 11.78
CA GLY A 177 6.40 -4.29 10.52
C GLY A 177 5.95 -3.52 9.27
N GLY A 178 4.96 -2.64 9.35
CA GLY A 178 4.35 -1.95 8.21
C GLY A 178 5.23 -0.82 7.65
N ILE A 179 5.60 -0.94 6.38
CA ILE A 179 6.39 0.03 5.63
C ILE A 179 5.63 0.38 4.36
N MET A 180 5.62 1.67 4.02
CA MET A 180 5.05 2.18 2.79
C MET A 180 6.12 2.82 1.91
N ALA A 181 6.11 2.50 0.62
CA ALA A 181 6.92 3.19 -0.37
C ALA A 181 6.09 3.58 -1.59
N PHE A 182 6.53 4.60 -2.30
CA PHE A 182 5.81 5.11 -3.46
C PHE A 182 6.76 5.73 -4.48
N GLY A 183 6.31 5.79 -5.73
CA GLY A 183 7.14 6.34 -6.79
C GLY A 183 6.38 6.68 -8.07
N LYS A 184 7.11 7.19 -9.06
CA LYS A 184 6.60 7.48 -10.42
C LYS A 184 6.35 6.21 -11.25
N SER A 185 6.79 5.06 -10.76
CA SER A 185 6.59 3.73 -11.33
C SER A 185 6.65 2.69 -10.22
N MET A 186 6.23 1.46 -10.51
CA MET A 186 6.38 0.33 -9.60
C MET A 186 7.85 0.07 -9.27
N GLU A 187 8.74 0.17 -10.26
CA GLU A 187 10.18 0.08 -10.07
C GLU A 187 10.71 1.11 -9.06
N ALA A 188 10.32 2.39 -9.23
CA ALA A 188 10.77 3.44 -8.34
C ALA A 188 10.30 3.22 -6.89
N ALA A 189 9.07 2.72 -6.69
CA ALA A 189 8.56 2.36 -5.38
C ALA A 189 9.30 1.14 -4.78
N TYR A 190 9.61 0.14 -5.60
CA TYR A 190 10.39 -1.03 -5.21
C TYR A 190 11.82 -0.65 -4.77
N ILE A 191 12.51 0.18 -5.54
CA ILE A 191 13.85 0.68 -5.21
C ILE A 191 13.84 1.44 -3.87
N ALA A 192 12.80 2.23 -3.60
CA ALA A 192 12.71 2.98 -2.35
C ALA A 192 12.65 2.09 -1.09
N ILE A 193 12.20 0.83 -1.22
CA ILE A 193 12.22 -0.16 -0.13
C ILE A 193 13.55 -0.92 -0.09
N THR A 194 14.09 -1.30 -1.26
CA THR A 194 15.17 -2.29 -1.37
C THR A 194 16.56 -1.66 -1.47
N ALA A 195 16.68 -0.37 -1.83
CA ALA A 195 17.96 0.33 -1.83
C ALA A 195 18.48 0.42 -0.39
N ARG A 196 19.66 -0.17 -0.15
CA ARG A 196 20.36 -0.05 1.13
C ARG A 196 20.94 1.36 1.26
N GLU A 197 20.96 1.91 2.47
CA GLU A 197 21.80 3.09 2.76
C GLU A 197 23.26 2.72 2.44
N GLY A 198 23.76 3.18 1.31
CA GLY A 198 25.11 2.88 0.83
C GLY A 198 25.22 2.69 -0.68
N ASP A 199 24.13 2.38 -1.36
CA ASP A 199 24.10 2.38 -2.83
C ASP A 199 23.85 3.82 -3.31
N GLY A 200 24.92 4.62 -3.17
CA GLY A 200 24.91 6.04 -3.49
C GLY A 200 24.47 6.34 -4.93
N VAL A 201 23.50 7.22 -5.06
CA VAL A 201 23.35 8.11 -6.22
C VAL A 201 23.76 9.51 -5.79
#